data_9a8a757047240d7a6ee3fc6d80336dec
#
_entry.id   9a8a757047240d7a6ee3fc6d80336dec
#
_cell.length_a   1.000
_cell.length_b   1.000
_cell.length_c   1.000
_cell.angle_alpha   90.00
_cell.angle_beta   90.00
_cell.angle_gamma   90.00
#
_symmetry.space_group_name_H-M   'P 1'
#
loop_
_entity.id
_entity.type
_entity.pdbx_description
1 polymer ?
#
loop_
_entity_poly.entity_id
_entity_poly.type
_entity_poly.pdbx_seq_one_letter_code
_entity_poly.pdbx_strand_id
1 'polypeptide(L)'
;MTGKQLKNSILQWAIQGKLVPQDPNDEPASILLEKIRAEKAQLIKEGKIKKDKKESIIYRGEDNSYYEKFADGKVVCIDDEIPFEIPKGWEWCRVRHVAEIARGGSPRPIKDFITTASNGVNWIKIGDTEKGGKYINATREKIKPEGVKHSRMVYKGDFLLTNSMSFGRPYILNTDGCIHDGWLVISPYSRTYHQDYLYYLLSSPFAFLQFSGVVSGAVVKNLNSNKVADSLFPMPPFHEQERIALRLKSIYPLIDSFSAIQDSKDELDFTIKSKLQKSILQEAIQGKLVPQTPNDEPASILLQRIKEEKKRLVKEGKLKKKDVVDSIIFKGDDNKYYEQVDGTVIQIESDYDFPNTWEVIRLSHICRLIDGEKKEGQHICLDAKYLRGKSTGAQLNKGKFVTKGDNIILVDGENSGEVFAVPHDGYMGSTFKQLWVSEAMHLPYVLYFIQYYKDLLRNSKKGAAIPHLNKEIFYSLLIGIPPYQEQIRIAKRIEELTNKIKG
;
A
#
# COMPACT_ATOMS: atom_id res chain seq x y z
N MET A 1 -11.52 -1.91 -11.06
CA MET A 1 -11.62 -3.06 -10.13
C MET A 1 -10.28 -3.77 -10.15
N THR A 2 -9.65 -3.99 -9.00
CA THR A 2 -8.35 -4.66 -8.90
C THR A 2 -8.51 -6.18 -9.06
N GLY A 3 -7.43 -6.89 -9.46
CA GLY A 3 -7.45 -8.36 -9.55
C GLY A 3 -7.82 -9.04 -8.22
N LYS A 4 -7.41 -8.45 -7.08
CA LYS A 4 -7.82 -8.94 -5.75
C LYS A 4 -9.34 -8.82 -5.51
N GLN A 5 -9.94 -7.70 -5.90
CA GLN A 5 -11.39 -7.51 -5.79
C GLN A 5 -12.13 -8.49 -6.69
N LEU A 6 -11.63 -8.71 -7.91
CA LEU A 6 -12.20 -9.66 -8.85
C LEU A 6 -12.12 -11.10 -8.32
N LYS A 7 -10.97 -11.52 -7.78
CA LYS A 7 -10.83 -12.84 -7.12
C LYS A 7 -11.85 -13.02 -5.99
N ASN A 8 -11.97 -12.02 -5.12
CA ASN A 8 -12.92 -12.07 -4.01
C ASN A 8 -14.38 -12.18 -4.48
N SER A 9 -14.76 -11.43 -5.53
CA SER A 9 -16.12 -11.49 -6.09
C SER A 9 -16.44 -12.86 -6.70
N ILE A 10 -15.49 -13.42 -7.48
CA ILE A 10 -15.66 -14.75 -8.09
C ILE A 10 -15.72 -15.84 -7.02
N LEU A 11 -14.92 -15.72 -5.98
CA LEU A 11 -14.93 -16.65 -4.85
C LEU A 11 -16.25 -16.57 -4.07
N GLN A 12 -16.80 -15.37 -3.91
CA GLN A 12 -18.12 -15.18 -3.31
C GLN A 12 -19.23 -15.85 -4.15
N TRP A 13 -19.19 -15.72 -5.48
CA TRP A 13 -20.11 -16.43 -6.38
C TRP A 13 -19.97 -17.95 -6.26
N ALA A 14 -18.76 -18.47 -6.14
CA ALA A 14 -18.51 -19.89 -5.93
C ALA A 14 -19.17 -20.42 -4.66
N ILE A 15 -19.05 -19.68 -3.55
CA ILE A 15 -19.58 -20.05 -2.23
C ILE A 15 -21.12 -19.92 -2.19
N GLN A 16 -21.69 -19.05 -3.00
CA GLN A 16 -23.14 -18.88 -3.12
C GLN A 16 -23.79 -19.81 -4.17
N GLY A 17 -23.03 -20.70 -4.79
CA GLY A 17 -23.53 -21.59 -5.85
C GLY A 17 -23.89 -20.89 -7.18
N LYS A 18 -23.27 -19.72 -7.44
CA LYS A 18 -23.55 -18.90 -8.66
C LYS A 18 -22.46 -19.02 -9.72
N LEU A 19 -21.38 -19.76 -9.46
CA LEU A 19 -20.21 -19.83 -10.37
C LEU A 19 -20.35 -20.90 -11.45
N VAL A 20 -21.05 -21.97 -11.14
CA VAL A 20 -21.30 -23.09 -12.05
C VAL A 20 -22.79 -23.44 -12.03
N PRO A 21 -23.35 -24.01 -13.11
CA PRO A 21 -24.73 -24.47 -13.10
C PRO A 21 -24.88 -25.66 -12.15
N GLN A 22 -26.01 -25.73 -11.44
CA GLN A 22 -26.42 -26.90 -10.67
C GLN A 22 -26.83 -28.02 -11.63
N ASP A 23 -26.45 -29.28 -11.30
CA ASP A 23 -26.89 -30.47 -12.00
C ASP A 23 -27.94 -31.19 -11.14
N PRO A 24 -29.15 -31.36 -11.63
CA PRO A 24 -30.22 -32.05 -10.88
C PRO A 24 -29.91 -33.54 -10.63
N ASN A 25 -28.93 -34.12 -11.33
CA ASN A 25 -28.51 -35.53 -11.15
C ASN A 25 -27.42 -35.66 -10.06
N ASP A 26 -26.86 -34.58 -9.55
CA ASP A 26 -25.91 -34.63 -8.43
C ASP A 26 -26.60 -35.19 -7.17
N GLU A 27 -25.92 -36.06 -6.45
CA GLU A 27 -26.38 -36.55 -5.14
C GLU A 27 -26.46 -35.33 -4.18
N PRO A 28 -27.64 -35.03 -3.61
CA PRO A 28 -27.78 -33.87 -2.72
C PRO A 28 -26.84 -33.91 -1.50
N ALA A 29 -26.41 -32.74 -1.03
CA ALA A 29 -25.53 -32.62 0.11
C ALA A 29 -26.11 -33.22 1.41
N SER A 30 -27.43 -33.30 1.54
CA SER A 30 -28.10 -33.98 2.66
C SER A 30 -27.68 -35.44 2.78
N ILE A 31 -27.63 -36.18 1.67
CA ILE A 31 -27.19 -37.58 1.63
C ILE A 31 -25.69 -37.68 1.98
N LEU A 32 -24.86 -36.76 1.46
CA LEU A 32 -23.46 -36.68 1.81
C LEU A 32 -23.26 -36.49 3.33
N LEU A 33 -24.01 -35.57 3.94
CA LEU A 33 -23.97 -35.33 5.39
C LEU A 33 -24.45 -36.53 6.20
N GLU A 34 -25.42 -37.31 5.70
CA GLU A 34 -25.83 -38.58 6.34
C GLU A 34 -24.73 -39.64 6.35
N LYS A 35 -24.04 -39.80 5.21
CA LYS A 35 -22.88 -40.69 5.11
C LYS A 35 -21.77 -40.32 6.08
N ILE A 36 -21.46 -39.03 6.18
CA ILE A 36 -20.47 -38.51 7.13
C ILE A 36 -20.87 -38.78 8.57
N ARG A 37 -22.13 -38.58 8.94
CA ARG A 37 -22.64 -38.89 10.27
C ARG A 37 -22.50 -40.37 10.62
N ALA A 38 -22.80 -41.28 9.68
CA ALA A 38 -22.63 -42.72 9.85
C ALA A 38 -21.15 -43.08 10.04
N GLU A 39 -20.23 -42.56 9.22
CA GLU A 39 -18.78 -42.73 9.39
C GLU A 39 -18.28 -42.23 10.74
N LYS A 40 -18.67 -41.02 11.13
CA LYS A 40 -18.33 -40.42 12.43
C LYS A 40 -18.81 -41.30 13.61
N ALA A 41 -20.03 -41.80 13.52
CA ALA A 41 -20.57 -42.73 14.54
C ALA A 41 -19.74 -44.03 14.64
N GLN A 42 -19.27 -44.55 13.52
CA GLN A 42 -18.39 -45.74 13.50
C GLN A 42 -17.03 -45.43 14.12
N LEU A 43 -16.40 -44.30 13.79
CA LEU A 43 -15.10 -43.88 14.35
C LEU A 43 -15.21 -43.64 15.89
N ILE A 44 -16.35 -43.16 16.39
CA ILE A 44 -16.62 -43.03 17.82
C ILE A 44 -16.70 -44.42 18.49
N LYS A 45 -17.41 -45.35 17.88
CA LYS A 45 -17.49 -46.76 18.38
C LYS A 45 -16.13 -47.43 18.44
N GLU A 46 -15.28 -47.20 17.45
CA GLU A 46 -13.91 -47.70 17.36
C GLU A 46 -12.95 -47.00 18.34
N GLY A 47 -13.39 -45.95 19.04
CA GLY A 47 -12.56 -45.15 19.98
C GLY A 47 -11.52 -44.27 19.27
N LYS A 48 -11.61 -44.12 17.93
CA LYS A 48 -10.69 -43.28 17.17
C LYS A 48 -10.92 -41.79 17.36
N ILE A 49 -12.16 -41.40 17.55
CA ILE A 49 -12.55 -39.99 17.83
C ILE A 49 -13.46 -39.93 19.07
N LYS A 50 -13.44 -38.77 19.73
CA LYS A 50 -14.32 -38.51 20.89
C LYS A 50 -15.69 -38.04 20.43
N LYS A 51 -16.76 -38.44 21.16
CA LYS A 51 -18.10 -37.93 20.92
C LYS A 51 -18.14 -36.42 21.17
N ASP A 52 -18.65 -35.67 20.22
CA ASP A 52 -18.85 -34.22 20.37
C ASP A 52 -20.10 -33.95 21.23
N LYS A 53 -19.96 -33.14 22.29
CA LYS A 53 -21.07 -32.74 23.17
C LYS A 53 -22.05 -31.77 22.46
N LYS A 54 -21.63 -31.12 21.40
CA LYS A 54 -22.41 -30.16 20.62
C LYS A 54 -22.85 -30.73 19.25
N GLU A 55 -22.97 -32.07 19.15
CA GLU A 55 -23.50 -32.69 17.95
C GLU A 55 -24.90 -32.16 17.63
N SER A 56 -25.12 -31.75 16.38
CA SER A 56 -26.39 -31.15 15.95
C SER A 56 -26.65 -31.42 14.46
N ILE A 57 -27.85 -31.14 14.01
CA ILE A 57 -28.28 -31.21 12.63
C ILE A 57 -28.94 -29.88 12.27
N ILE A 58 -28.53 -29.27 11.16
CA ILE A 58 -29.18 -28.10 10.59
C ILE A 58 -30.18 -28.57 9.55
N TYR A 59 -31.38 -27.96 9.56
CA TYR A 59 -32.43 -28.28 8.60
C TYR A 59 -33.28 -27.02 8.33
N ARG A 60 -33.99 -27.03 7.19
CA ARG A 60 -34.93 -25.98 6.84
C ARG A 60 -36.34 -26.39 7.29
N GLY A 61 -37.02 -25.55 8.07
CA GLY A 61 -38.39 -25.74 8.54
C GLY A 61 -39.45 -25.49 7.45
N GLU A 62 -40.69 -25.82 7.74
CA GLU A 62 -41.84 -25.58 6.84
C GLU A 62 -42.09 -24.07 6.60
N ASP A 63 -41.68 -23.23 7.52
CA ASP A 63 -41.67 -21.76 7.46
C ASP A 63 -40.53 -21.17 6.64
N ASN A 64 -39.71 -22.04 6.03
CA ASN A 64 -38.47 -21.69 5.31
C ASN A 64 -37.31 -21.16 6.17
N SER A 65 -37.45 -21.10 7.49
CA SER A 65 -36.38 -20.72 8.41
C SER A 65 -35.40 -21.87 8.65
N TYR A 66 -34.15 -21.55 9.01
CA TYR A 66 -33.13 -22.55 9.33
C TYR A 66 -33.11 -22.82 10.84
N TYR A 67 -33.10 -24.10 11.18
CA TYR A 67 -33.08 -24.58 12.57
C TYR A 67 -31.90 -25.51 12.83
N GLU A 68 -31.29 -25.40 14.00
CA GLU A 68 -30.28 -26.33 14.47
C GLU A 68 -30.85 -27.17 15.64
N LYS A 69 -30.94 -28.51 15.42
CA LYS A 69 -31.42 -29.49 16.43
C LYS A 69 -30.24 -30.20 17.03
N PHE A 70 -30.06 -30.04 18.32
CA PHE A 70 -29.01 -30.66 19.13
C PHE A 70 -29.38 -32.09 19.57
N ALA A 71 -28.35 -32.89 19.93
CA ALA A 71 -28.52 -34.28 20.38
C ALA A 71 -29.39 -34.40 21.67
N ASP A 72 -29.48 -33.37 22.50
CA ASP A 72 -30.32 -33.29 23.68
C ASP A 72 -31.80 -32.95 23.38
N GLY A 73 -32.13 -32.75 22.09
CA GLY A 73 -33.48 -32.42 21.62
C GLY A 73 -33.78 -30.93 21.56
N LYS A 74 -32.86 -30.06 22.00
CA LYS A 74 -33.00 -28.60 21.89
C LYS A 74 -33.02 -28.19 20.42
N VAL A 75 -33.94 -27.30 20.05
CA VAL A 75 -34.03 -26.71 18.69
C VAL A 75 -33.87 -25.21 18.82
N VAL A 76 -33.02 -24.64 17.99
CA VAL A 76 -32.73 -23.19 17.93
C VAL A 76 -32.88 -22.70 16.48
N CYS A 77 -33.58 -21.60 16.28
CA CYS A 77 -33.62 -20.89 15.00
C CYS A 77 -32.26 -20.21 14.81
N ILE A 78 -31.65 -20.37 13.62
CA ILE A 78 -30.34 -19.85 13.26
C ILE A 78 -30.38 -18.91 12.03
N ASP A 79 -31.56 -18.41 11.67
CA ASP A 79 -31.70 -17.51 10.51
C ASP A 79 -30.80 -16.28 10.59
N ASP A 80 -30.60 -15.73 11.78
CA ASP A 80 -29.69 -14.59 12.00
C ASP A 80 -28.22 -14.93 11.72
N GLU A 81 -27.85 -16.22 11.69
CA GLU A 81 -26.52 -16.69 11.36
C GLU A 81 -26.36 -16.99 9.85
N ILE A 82 -27.46 -17.12 9.09
CA ILE A 82 -27.45 -17.46 7.65
C ILE A 82 -27.13 -16.21 6.83
N PRO A 83 -25.95 -16.12 6.20
CA PRO A 83 -25.53 -14.89 5.53
C PRO A 83 -26.12 -14.71 4.12
N PHE A 84 -26.63 -15.78 3.49
CA PHE A 84 -27.20 -15.79 2.16
C PHE A 84 -27.98 -17.08 1.91
N GLU A 85 -28.88 -17.05 0.92
CA GLU A 85 -29.57 -18.24 0.43
C GLU A 85 -28.63 -19.14 -0.39
N ILE A 86 -28.77 -20.45 -0.23
CA ILE A 86 -28.02 -21.48 -0.97
C ILE A 86 -28.91 -22.18 -2.00
N PRO A 87 -28.35 -22.75 -3.10
CA PRO A 87 -29.12 -23.49 -4.10
C PRO A 87 -29.80 -24.73 -3.52
N LYS A 88 -30.85 -25.20 -4.20
CA LYS A 88 -31.49 -26.46 -3.90
C LYS A 88 -30.47 -27.61 -4.04
N GLY A 89 -30.43 -28.50 -3.07
CA GLY A 89 -29.45 -29.60 -3.01
C GLY A 89 -28.16 -29.28 -2.24
N TRP A 90 -27.97 -28.01 -1.87
CA TRP A 90 -26.94 -27.62 -0.91
C TRP A 90 -27.47 -27.64 0.52
N GLU A 91 -26.59 -27.79 1.50
CA GLU A 91 -26.93 -27.76 2.93
C GLU A 91 -26.02 -26.80 3.69
N TRP A 92 -26.52 -26.23 4.78
CA TRP A 92 -25.67 -25.57 5.77
C TRP A 92 -25.15 -26.58 6.79
N CYS A 93 -23.87 -26.51 7.14
CA CYS A 93 -23.30 -27.34 8.18
C CYS A 93 -22.28 -26.59 9.04
N ARG A 94 -22.14 -26.98 10.31
CA ARG A 94 -21.01 -26.56 11.13
C ARG A 94 -19.77 -27.37 10.72
N VAL A 95 -18.57 -26.72 10.79
CA VAL A 95 -17.31 -27.42 10.45
C VAL A 95 -17.11 -28.66 11.31
N ARG A 96 -17.55 -28.67 12.58
CA ARG A 96 -17.53 -29.84 13.49
C ARG A 96 -18.32 -31.04 13.01
N HIS A 97 -19.31 -30.85 12.16
CA HIS A 97 -20.10 -31.95 11.61
C HIS A 97 -19.31 -32.78 10.59
N VAL A 98 -18.33 -32.15 9.94
CA VAL A 98 -17.69 -32.66 8.71
C VAL A 98 -16.17 -32.79 8.81
N ALA A 99 -15.56 -32.32 9.90
CA ALA A 99 -14.12 -32.40 10.12
C ALA A 99 -13.77 -32.46 11.60
N GLU A 100 -12.64 -33.06 11.95
CA GLU A 100 -11.98 -32.90 13.24
C GLU A 100 -11.14 -31.63 13.24
N ILE A 101 -11.27 -30.82 14.31
CA ILE A 101 -10.50 -29.60 14.48
C ILE A 101 -9.66 -29.72 15.76
N ALA A 102 -8.35 -29.54 15.64
CA ALA A 102 -7.46 -29.59 16.77
C ALA A 102 -6.40 -28.50 16.71
N ARG A 103 -5.87 -28.14 17.88
CA ARG A 103 -4.75 -27.20 17.99
C ARG A 103 -3.44 -27.99 18.03
N GLY A 104 -2.40 -27.41 17.41
CA GLY A 104 -1.03 -27.86 17.55
C GLY A 104 -0.49 -27.66 18.95
N GLY A 105 0.64 -28.26 19.24
CA GLY A 105 1.34 -28.16 20.53
C GLY A 105 2.86 -28.15 20.32
N SER A 106 3.58 -27.52 21.24
CA SER A 106 5.04 -27.45 21.19
C SER A 106 5.65 -28.13 22.41
N PRO A 107 6.53 -29.15 22.25
CA PRO A 107 7.30 -29.68 23.36
C PRO A 107 8.20 -28.59 23.96
N ARG A 108 8.33 -28.56 25.28
CA ARG A 108 9.07 -27.49 25.97
C ARG A 108 10.13 -28.06 26.91
N PRO A 109 11.33 -27.50 26.92
CA PRO A 109 11.84 -26.47 26.00
C PRO A 109 12.11 -27.08 24.61
N ILE A 110 11.69 -26.40 23.54
CA ILE A 110 11.74 -26.95 22.16
C ILE A 110 13.15 -27.32 21.71
N LYS A 111 14.18 -26.61 22.19
CA LYS A 111 15.59 -26.84 21.85
C LYS A 111 16.05 -28.27 22.20
N ASP A 112 15.51 -28.88 23.24
CA ASP A 112 15.87 -30.22 23.68
C ASP A 112 15.29 -31.32 22.77
N PHE A 113 14.28 -30.95 22.00
CA PHE A 113 13.56 -31.87 21.10
C PHE A 113 13.94 -31.70 19.63
N ILE A 114 14.60 -30.62 19.23
CA ILE A 114 15.08 -30.46 17.85
C ILE A 114 16.15 -31.50 17.56
N THR A 115 16.09 -32.12 16.37
CA THR A 115 17.03 -33.15 15.93
C THR A 115 17.31 -33.11 14.43
N THR A 116 18.48 -33.56 14.03
CA THR A 116 18.86 -33.83 12.64
C THR A 116 18.87 -35.31 12.32
N ALA A 117 18.52 -36.20 13.29
CA ALA A 117 18.50 -37.64 13.13
C ALA A 117 17.51 -38.08 12.03
N SER A 118 17.83 -39.18 11.35
CA SER A 118 17.00 -39.71 10.26
C SER A 118 15.59 -40.13 10.69
N ASN A 119 15.45 -40.62 11.94
CA ASN A 119 14.18 -40.97 12.56
C ASN A 119 13.38 -39.80 13.12
N GLY A 120 13.89 -38.57 12.97
CA GLY A 120 13.19 -37.37 13.44
C GLY A 120 11.90 -37.12 12.65
N VAL A 121 10.85 -36.66 13.36
CA VAL A 121 9.54 -36.31 12.78
C VAL A 121 9.56 -34.85 12.33
N ASN A 122 9.02 -34.55 11.15
CA ASN A 122 8.96 -33.19 10.62
C ASN A 122 8.27 -32.24 11.61
N TRP A 123 8.89 -31.07 11.84
CA TRP A 123 8.37 -30.03 12.73
C TRP A 123 7.84 -28.85 11.88
N ILE A 124 6.50 -28.77 11.73
CA ILE A 124 5.84 -27.85 10.82
C ILE A 124 5.61 -26.52 11.53
N LYS A 125 6.28 -25.47 11.05
CA LYS A 125 6.17 -24.08 11.57
C LYS A 125 5.55 -23.15 10.53
N ILE A 126 5.05 -21.99 10.96
CA ILE A 126 4.55 -20.95 10.04
C ILE A 126 5.66 -20.50 9.06
N GLY A 127 6.92 -20.49 9.51
CA GLY A 127 8.08 -20.15 8.66
C GLY A 127 8.37 -21.14 7.51
N ASP A 128 7.75 -22.32 7.49
CA ASP A 128 7.88 -23.28 6.41
C ASP A 128 6.90 -23.02 5.24
N THR A 129 6.05 -22.00 5.37
CA THR A 129 5.11 -21.58 4.33
C THR A 129 5.75 -20.63 3.35
N GLU A 130 5.41 -20.77 2.07
CA GLU A 130 5.76 -19.81 1.03
C GLU A 130 4.74 -18.67 0.96
N LYS A 131 5.23 -17.46 0.67
CA LYS A 131 4.35 -16.31 0.47
C LYS A 131 3.45 -16.52 -0.76
N GLY A 132 2.14 -16.60 -0.54
CA GLY A 132 1.17 -16.91 -1.61
C GLY A 132 1.03 -18.41 -1.88
N GLY A 133 1.81 -19.27 -1.23
CA GLY A 133 1.75 -20.73 -1.39
C GLY A 133 0.44 -21.32 -0.89
N LYS A 134 0.04 -22.43 -1.52
CA LYS A 134 -1.13 -23.24 -1.16
C LYS A 134 -0.73 -24.46 -0.34
N TYR A 135 0.46 -25.00 -0.56
CA TYR A 135 0.94 -26.24 0.01
C TYR A 135 2.11 -26.03 0.97
N ILE A 136 2.22 -26.92 1.96
CA ILE A 136 3.44 -27.11 2.76
C ILE A 136 4.06 -28.44 2.32
N ASN A 137 5.18 -28.34 1.59
CA ASN A 137 5.80 -29.50 0.95
C ASN A 137 6.92 -30.11 1.79
N ALA A 138 7.61 -29.31 2.60
CA ALA A 138 8.76 -29.73 3.40
C ALA A 138 8.89 -28.84 4.64
N THR A 139 9.66 -29.29 5.60
CA THR A 139 9.99 -28.56 6.83
C THR A 139 11.49 -28.37 6.95
N ARG A 140 11.90 -27.29 7.62
CA ARG A 140 13.31 -26.99 7.90
C ARG A 140 13.86 -27.76 9.08
N GLU A 141 12.99 -28.15 10.00
CA GLU A 141 13.37 -28.78 11.26
C GLU A 141 12.60 -30.06 11.49
N LYS A 142 13.18 -30.92 12.33
CA LYS A 142 12.56 -32.13 12.84
C LYS A 142 12.60 -32.16 14.36
N ILE A 143 11.66 -32.87 14.98
CA ILE A 143 11.66 -33.15 16.43
C ILE A 143 11.94 -34.64 16.66
N LYS A 144 12.53 -34.95 17.83
CA LYS A 144 12.73 -36.31 18.30
C LYS A 144 11.38 -37.04 18.46
N PRO A 145 11.30 -38.37 18.25
CA PRO A 145 10.05 -39.13 18.44
C PRO A 145 9.40 -38.92 19.81
N GLU A 146 10.19 -38.73 20.87
CA GLU A 146 9.69 -38.47 22.24
C GLU A 146 8.92 -37.15 22.35
N GLY A 147 9.18 -36.18 21.46
CA GLY A 147 8.50 -34.90 21.39
C GLY A 147 7.08 -35.00 20.80
N VAL A 148 6.77 -36.03 20.02
CA VAL A 148 5.48 -36.21 19.33
C VAL A 148 4.30 -36.19 20.29
N LYS A 149 4.43 -36.83 21.47
CA LYS A 149 3.39 -36.87 22.51
C LYS A 149 3.02 -35.49 23.07
N HIS A 150 3.88 -34.49 22.88
CA HIS A 150 3.67 -33.11 23.35
C HIS A 150 3.25 -32.17 22.20
N SER A 151 3.01 -32.75 21.01
CA SER A 151 2.58 -32.02 19.84
C SER A 151 1.32 -32.66 19.23
N ARG A 152 0.91 -32.20 18.06
CA ARG A 152 -0.18 -32.83 17.30
C ARG A 152 0.39 -33.37 16.01
N MET A 153 0.27 -34.70 15.81
CA MET A 153 0.56 -35.34 14.54
C MET A 153 -0.50 -34.97 13.51
N VAL A 154 -0.07 -34.67 12.28
CA VAL A 154 -0.89 -34.33 11.14
C VAL A 154 -0.34 -35.04 9.90
N TYR A 155 -1.21 -35.27 8.92
CA TYR A 155 -0.93 -36.11 7.76
C TYR A 155 -1.10 -35.36 6.45
N LYS A 156 -0.48 -35.89 5.41
CA LYS A 156 -0.69 -35.39 4.04
C LYS A 156 -2.19 -35.37 3.71
N GLY A 157 -2.66 -34.23 3.21
CA GLY A 157 -4.06 -33.97 2.90
C GLY A 157 -4.79 -33.15 3.97
N ASP A 158 -4.27 -33.08 5.19
CA ASP A 158 -4.82 -32.21 6.24
C ASP A 158 -4.69 -30.72 5.88
N PHE A 159 -5.60 -29.91 6.39
CA PHE A 159 -5.57 -28.47 6.27
C PHE A 159 -5.04 -27.83 7.55
N LEU A 160 -4.09 -26.92 7.39
CA LEU A 160 -3.62 -26.08 8.50
C LEU A 160 -4.15 -24.68 8.37
N LEU A 161 -4.65 -24.12 9.49
CA LEU A 161 -4.98 -22.69 9.61
C LEU A 161 -4.01 -22.01 10.58
N THR A 162 -3.52 -20.83 10.20
CA THR A 162 -2.75 -20.00 11.13
C THR A 162 -3.68 -19.42 12.19
N ASN A 163 -3.33 -19.57 13.48
CA ASN A 163 -4.16 -19.07 14.59
C ASN A 163 -3.83 -17.65 15.03
N SER A 164 -2.64 -17.13 14.65
CA SER A 164 -2.14 -15.80 15.00
C SER A 164 -1.33 -15.21 13.84
N MET A 165 -0.92 -13.94 13.89
CA MET A 165 -0.16 -13.18 12.89
C MET A 165 -0.84 -13.12 11.51
N SER A 166 -0.91 -14.20 10.75
CA SER A 166 -1.60 -14.32 9.45
C SER A 166 -2.99 -14.94 9.59
N PHE A 167 -3.74 -14.56 10.57
CA PHE A 167 -5.01 -15.09 11.05
C PHE A 167 -5.87 -15.80 10.00
N GLY A 168 -6.16 -17.10 10.24
CA GLY A 168 -7.10 -17.88 9.44
C GLY A 168 -6.64 -18.22 8.01
N ARG A 169 -5.34 -18.11 7.71
CA ARG A 169 -4.83 -18.47 6.38
C ARG A 169 -4.70 -19.99 6.25
N PRO A 170 -5.35 -20.61 5.24
CA PRO A 170 -5.30 -22.06 5.02
C PRO A 170 -4.07 -22.48 4.23
N TYR A 171 -3.58 -23.69 4.54
CA TYR A 171 -2.57 -24.42 3.78
C TYR A 171 -2.95 -25.90 3.73
N ILE A 172 -2.54 -26.59 2.67
CA ILE A 172 -2.70 -28.04 2.50
C ILE A 172 -1.36 -28.71 2.76
N LEU A 173 -1.35 -29.77 3.57
CA LEU A 173 -0.16 -30.54 3.83
C LEU A 173 0.16 -31.52 2.70
N ASN A 174 1.40 -31.50 2.21
CA ASN A 174 1.98 -32.50 1.33
C ASN A 174 3.01 -33.39 2.05
N THR A 175 3.16 -33.24 3.36
CA THR A 175 4.08 -34.00 4.19
C THR A 175 3.44 -34.32 5.54
N ASP A 176 3.79 -35.46 6.14
CA ASP A 176 3.40 -35.81 7.48
C ASP A 176 4.33 -35.12 8.49
N GLY A 177 3.83 -34.82 9.69
CA GLY A 177 4.65 -34.22 10.74
C GLY A 177 3.86 -33.77 11.95
N CYS A 178 4.55 -33.08 12.84
CA CYS A 178 3.98 -32.46 14.04
C CYS A 178 3.88 -30.95 13.88
N ILE A 179 2.78 -30.36 14.33
CA ILE A 179 2.51 -28.91 14.22
C ILE A 179 2.68 -28.21 15.56
N HIS A 180 3.32 -27.01 15.51
CA HIS A 180 3.44 -26.19 16.71
C HIS A 180 2.12 -25.49 17.07
N ASP A 181 2.07 -24.88 18.25
CA ASP A 181 0.91 -24.24 18.86
C ASP A 181 0.37 -23.00 18.10
N GLY A 182 1.06 -22.53 17.08
CA GLY A 182 0.59 -21.50 16.13
C GLY A 182 -0.37 -21.99 15.05
N TRP A 183 -0.64 -23.30 14.99
CA TRP A 183 -1.51 -23.93 14.01
C TRP A 183 -2.80 -24.49 14.61
N LEU A 184 -3.86 -24.44 13.82
CA LEU A 184 -5.03 -25.31 13.93
C LEU A 184 -5.02 -26.26 12.73
N VAL A 185 -5.34 -27.54 12.95
CA VAL A 185 -5.59 -28.51 11.90
C VAL A 185 -7.08 -28.71 11.69
N ILE A 186 -7.51 -28.81 10.45
CA ILE A 186 -8.82 -29.28 10.02
C ILE A 186 -8.57 -30.56 9.24
N SER A 187 -9.04 -31.67 9.78
CA SER A 187 -8.97 -33.00 9.17
C SER A 187 -10.37 -33.41 8.75
N PRO A 188 -10.79 -33.22 7.47
CA PRO A 188 -12.09 -33.63 6.99
C PRO A 188 -12.29 -35.14 7.13
N TYR A 189 -13.49 -35.60 7.54
CA TYR A 189 -13.88 -37.00 7.43
C TYR A 189 -13.92 -37.39 5.94
N SER A 190 -13.76 -38.69 5.61
CA SER A 190 -13.53 -39.11 4.24
C SER A 190 -14.54 -38.54 3.24
N ARG A 191 -14.06 -38.07 2.09
CA ARG A 191 -14.85 -37.53 0.97
C ARG A 191 -15.88 -36.44 1.34
N THR A 192 -15.74 -35.74 2.47
CA THR A 192 -16.61 -34.62 2.84
C THR A 192 -16.44 -33.46 1.89
N TYR A 193 -15.21 -33.09 1.66
CA TYR A 193 -14.86 -31.98 0.81
C TYR A 193 -13.88 -32.40 -0.29
N HIS A 194 -14.14 -31.91 -1.50
CA HIS A 194 -13.09 -31.84 -2.50
C HIS A 194 -11.98 -30.92 -2.01
N GLN A 195 -10.72 -31.36 -2.02
CA GLN A 195 -9.60 -30.68 -1.39
C GLN A 195 -9.42 -29.23 -1.87
N ASP A 196 -9.48 -29.02 -3.20
CA ASP A 196 -9.34 -27.67 -3.76
C ASP A 196 -10.53 -26.78 -3.42
N TYR A 197 -11.76 -27.32 -3.38
CA TYR A 197 -12.93 -26.55 -2.98
C TYR A 197 -12.81 -26.07 -1.53
N LEU A 198 -12.44 -26.96 -0.60
CA LEU A 198 -12.24 -26.58 0.80
C LEU A 198 -11.14 -25.52 0.95
N TYR A 199 -10.05 -25.66 0.20
CA TYR A 199 -9.00 -24.62 0.19
C TYR A 199 -9.55 -23.25 -0.22
N TYR A 200 -10.33 -23.18 -1.30
CA TYR A 200 -10.94 -21.95 -1.76
C TYR A 200 -11.96 -21.39 -0.77
N LEU A 201 -12.79 -22.25 -0.19
CA LEU A 201 -13.76 -21.87 0.85
C LEU A 201 -13.06 -21.25 2.05
N LEU A 202 -12.02 -21.92 2.59
CA LEU A 202 -11.24 -21.42 3.73
C LEU A 202 -10.43 -20.13 3.40
N SER A 203 -10.06 -19.93 2.12
CA SER A 203 -9.35 -18.74 1.65
C SER A 203 -10.28 -17.53 1.43
N SER A 204 -11.58 -17.70 1.55
CA SER A 204 -12.57 -16.69 1.19
C SER A 204 -12.72 -15.60 2.25
N PRO A 205 -13.12 -14.38 1.84
CA PRO A 205 -13.57 -13.36 2.77
C PRO A 205 -14.71 -13.82 3.68
N PHE A 206 -15.58 -14.71 3.18
CA PHE A 206 -16.65 -15.32 3.96
C PHE A 206 -16.12 -16.12 5.14
N ALA A 207 -15.18 -17.07 4.91
CA ALA A 207 -14.57 -17.85 5.99
C ALA A 207 -13.82 -16.95 6.97
N PHE A 208 -13.13 -15.93 6.50
CA PHE A 208 -12.45 -14.96 7.35
C PHE A 208 -13.44 -14.23 8.28
N LEU A 209 -14.61 -13.82 7.80
CA LEU A 209 -15.66 -13.19 8.60
C LEU A 209 -16.20 -14.16 9.68
N GLN A 210 -16.44 -15.42 9.33
CA GLN A 210 -16.83 -16.47 10.27
C GLN A 210 -15.77 -16.63 11.38
N PHE A 211 -14.50 -16.71 11.01
CA PHE A 211 -13.39 -16.88 11.96
C PHE A 211 -13.15 -15.65 12.85
N SER A 212 -13.27 -14.44 12.31
CA SER A 212 -13.02 -13.20 13.04
C SER A 212 -14.09 -12.86 14.08
N GLY A 213 -15.29 -13.48 13.97
CA GLY A 213 -16.43 -13.22 14.86
C GLY A 213 -17.06 -11.85 14.68
N VAL A 214 -16.76 -11.15 13.60
CA VAL A 214 -17.42 -9.87 13.25
C VAL A 214 -18.93 -10.06 13.13
N VAL A 215 -19.37 -11.21 12.63
CA VAL A 215 -20.78 -11.57 12.50
C VAL A 215 -21.48 -11.62 13.88
N SER A 216 -20.77 -11.95 14.95
CA SER A 216 -21.29 -12.02 16.33
C SER A 216 -20.93 -10.80 17.19
N GLY A 217 -20.40 -9.73 16.59
CA GLY A 217 -20.09 -8.48 17.29
C GLY A 217 -18.81 -8.50 18.17
N ALA A 218 -18.07 -9.60 18.20
CA ALA A 218 -16.85 -9.76 19.01
C ALA A 218 -15.60 -9.90 18.12
N VAL A 219 -14.72 -8.91 18.09
CA VAL A 219 -13.43 -8.99 17.39
C VAL A 219 -12.47 -9.91 18.14
N VAL A 220 -12.07 -11.02 17.50
CA VAL A 220 -11.18 -12.02 18.11
C VAL A 220 -9.77 -11.88 17.51
N LYS A 221 -8.76 -11.74 18.39
CA LYS A 221 -7.35 -11.61 18.00
C LYS A 221 -6.66 -12.97 17.74
N ASN A 222 -7.19 -14.07 18.30
CA ASN A 222 -6.64 -15.42 18.15
C ASN A 222 -7.74 -16.40 17.74
N LEU A 223 -7.49 -17.18 16.70
CA LEU A 223 -8.36 -18.26 16.26
C LEU A 223 -8.20 -19.47 17.20
N ASN A 224 -9.31 -20.02 17.68
CA ASN A 224 -9.31 -21.24 18.46
C ASN A 224 -10.14 -22.34 17.78
N SER A 225 -9.90 -23.59 18.19
CA SER A 225 -10.54 -24.78 17.59
C SER A 225 -12.07 -24.76 17.69
N ASN A 226 -12.63 -24.30 18.83
CA ASN A 226 -14.08 -24.24 19.01
C ASN A 226 -14.72 -23.26 18.02
N LYS A 227 -14.10 -22.12 17.80
CA LYS A 227 -14.62 -21.12 16.85
C LYS A 227 -14.63 -21.62 15.41
N VAL A 228 -13.55 -22.29 14.98
CA VAL A 228 -13.52 -22.94 13.67
C VAL A 228 -14.58 -24.05 13.60
N ALA A 229 -14.71 -24.86 14.65
CA ALA A 229 -15.70 -25.95 14.74
C ALA A 229 -17.15 -25.43 14.65
N ASP A 230 -17.45 -24.28 15.29
CA ASP A 230 -18.78 -23.68 15.32
C ASP A 230 -19.06 -22.83 14.05
N SER A 231 -18.09 -22.58 13.19
CA SER A 231 -18.30 -21.81 11.93
C SER A 231 -19.26 -22.53 11.00
N LEU A 232 -20.16 -21.74 10.40
CA LEU A 232 -21.23 -22.20 9.53
C LEU A 232 -20.79 -22.11 8.06
N PHE A 233 -20.74 -23.24 7.34
CA PHE A 233 -20.29 -23.31 5.95
C PHE A 233 -21.36 -23.92 5.06
N PRO A 234 -21.48 -23.45 3.79
CA PRO A 234 -22.33 -24.10 2.80
C PRO A 234 -21.65 -25.36 2.27
N MET A 235 -22.42 -26.41 2.11
CA MET A 235 -22.00 -27.70 1.59
C MET A 235 -22.68 -27.98 0.28
N PRO A 236 -21.97 -27.89 -0.87
CA PRO A 236 -22.48 -28.34 -2.17
C PRO A 236 -22.51 -29.88 -2.29
N PRO A 237 -23.25 -30.42 -3.23
CA PRO A 237 -23.03 -31.78 -3.74
C PRO A 237 -21.56 -32.00 -4.11
N PHE A 238 -21.02 -33.19 -3.85
CA PHE A 238 -19.57 -33.45 -4.03
C PHE A 238 -19.06 -33.18 -5.46
N HIS A 239 -19.81 -33.60 -6.48
CA HIS A 239 -19.44 -33.34 -7.88
C HIS A 239 -19.55 -31.85 -8.25
N GLU A 240 -20.43 -31.11 -7.62
CA GLU A 240 -20.46 -29.66 -7.80
C GLU A 240 -19.25 -28.97 -7.16
N GLN A 241 -18.76 -29.46 -6.02
CA GLN A 241 -17.50 -28.97 -5.43
C GLN A 241 -16.33 -29.16 -6.42
N GLU A 242 -16.26 -30.29 -7.12
CA GLU A 242 -15.24 -30.56 -8.16
C GLU A 242 -15.37 -29.55 -9.31
N ARG A 243 -16.58 -29.32 -9.84
CA ARG A 243 -16.82 -28.35 -10.91
C ARG A 243 -16.44 -26.93 -10.50
N ILE A 244 -16.80 -26.51 -9.29
CA ILE A 244 -16.42 -25.22 -8.73
C ILE A 244 -14.89 -25.09 -8.64
N ALA A 245 -14.22 -26.10 -8.09
CA ALA A 245 -12.77 -26.11 -7.94
C ALA A 245 -12.04 -26.02 -9.28
N LEU A 246 -12.48 -26.81 -10.29
CA LEU A 246 -11.94 -26.76 -11.64
C LEU A 246 -12.16 -25.37 -12.29
N ARG A 247 -13.33 -24.79 -12.10
CA ARG A 247 -13.65 -23.46 -12.65
C ARG A 247 -12.78 -22.38 -12.03
N LEU A 248 -12.61 -22.38 -10.72
CA LEU A 248 -11.72 -21.45 -10.02
C LEU A 248 -10.27 -21.63 -10.47
N LYS A 249 -9.80 -22.87 -10.60
CA LYS A 249 -8.45 -23.19 -11.09
C LYS A 249 -8.20 -22.65 -12.50
N SER A 250 -9.20 -22.68 -13.38
CA SER A 250 -9.09 -22.14 -14.74
C SER A 250 -9.13 -20.60 -14.79
N ILE A 251 -9.90 -19.95 -13.91
CA ILE A 251 -10.10 -18.50 -13.92
C ILE A 251 -8.96 -17.75 -13.22
N TYR A 252 -8.39 -18.28 -12.14
CA TYR A 252 -7.40 -17.57 -11.33
C TYR A 252 -6.14 -17.15 -12.12
N PRO A 253 -5.54 -17.98 -12.98
CA PRO A 253 -4.43 -17.53 -13.80
C PRO A 253 -4.78 -16.35 -14.73
N LEU A 254 -6.01 -16.33 -15.26
CA LEU A 254 -6.49 -15.22 -16.10
C LEU A 254 -6.61 -13.93 -15.30
N ILE A 255 -7.09 -14.01 -14.06
CA ILE A 255 -7.16 -12.84 -13.17
C ILE A 255 -5.77 -12.36 -12.78
N ASP A 256 -4.81 -13.28 -12.55
CA ASP A 256 -3.43 -12.91 -12.25
C ASP A 256 -2.77 -12.21 -13.44
N SER A 257 -2.98 -12.71 -14.65
CA SER A 257 -2.51 -12.06 -15.88
C SER A 257 -3.17 -10.68 -16.08
N PHE A 258 -4.48 -10.56 -15.85
CA PHE A 258 -5.18 -9.27 -15.90
C PHE A 258 -4.60 -8.29 -14.88
N SER A 259 -4.35 -8.74 -13.64
CA SER A 259 -3.76 -7.90 -12.59
C SER A 259 -2.38 -7.40 -12.99
N ALA A 260 -1.51 -8.26 -13.50
CA ALA A 260 -0.16 -7.90 -13.95
C ALA A 260 -0.20 -6.87 -15.11
N ILE A 261 -1.11 -7.04 -16.06
CA ILE A 261 -1.31 -6.08 -17.17
C ILE A 261 -1.82 -4.73 -16.62
N GLN A 262 -2.77 -4.76 -15.68
CA GLN A 262 -3.31 -3.53 -15.07
C GLN A 262 -2.21 -2.78 -14.30
N ASP A 263 -1.40 -3.48 -13.49
CA ASP A 263 -0.29 -2.88 -12.75
C ASP A 263 0.75 -2.28 -13.71
N SER A 264 1.10 -2.99 -14.79
CA SER A 264 2.03 -2.48 -15.82
C SER A 264 1.48 -1.27 -16.56
N LYS A 265 0.18 -1.25 -16.86
CA LYS A 265 -0.48 -0.09 -17.46
C LYS A 265 -0.44 1.12 -16.52
N ASP A 266 -0.77 0.94 -15.24
CA ASP A 266 -0.79 2.02 -14.26
C ASP A 266 0.63 2.61 -14.05
N GLU A 267 1.67 1.76 -14.05
CA GLU A 267 3.08 2.17 -14.01
C GLU A 267 3.50 2.95 -15.28
N LEU A 268 3.08 2.46 -16.46
CA LEU A 268 3.35 3.13 -17.73
C LEU A 268 2.66 4.50 -17.79
N ASP A 269 1.38 4.59 -17.41
CA ASP A 269 0.62 5.84 -17.37
C ASP A 269 1.28 6.85 -16.42
N PHE A 270 1.70 6.41 -15.23
CA PHE A 270 2.44 7.25 -14.28
C PHE A 270 3.77 7.75 -14.88
N THR A 271 4.52 6.86 -15.53
CA THR A 271 5.82 7.18 -16.13
C THR A 271 5.67 8.17 -17.30
N ILE A 272 4.69 7.97 -18.18
CA ILE A 272 4.40 8.87 -19.29
C ILE A 272 3.99 10.25 -18.77
N LYS A 273 3.06 10.32 -17.83
CA LYS A 273 2.61 11.58 -17.21
C LYS A 273 3.78 12.35 -16.59
N SER A 274 4.64 11.65 -15.86
CA SER A 274 5.82 12.24 -15.22
C SER A 274 6.83 12.78 -16.26
N LYS A 275 7.14 12.00 -17.29
CA LYS A 275 8.05 12.42 -18.38
C LYS A 275 7.48 13.60 -19.15
N LEU A 276 6.18 13.59 -19.45
CA LEU A 276 5.53 14.67 -20.18
C LEU A 276 5.52 15.97 -19.36
N GLN A 277 5.24 15.88 -18.05
CA GLN A 277 5.34 17.04 -17.18
C GLN A 277 6.76 17.62 -17.14
N LYS A 278 7.78 16.76 -17.05
CA LYS A 278 9.18 17.20 -17.09
C LYS A 278 9.53 17.85 -18.41
N SER A 279 9.07 17.31 -19.56
CA SER A 279 9.28 17.90 -20.88
C SER A 279 8.63 19.27 -21.02
N ILE A 280 7.40 19.45 -20.50
CA ILE A 280 6.73 20.77 -20.50
C ILE A 280 7.53 21.80 -19.70
N LEU A 281 8.02 21.43 -18.53
CA LEU A 281 8.87 22.31 -17.73
C LEU A 281 10.18 22.62 -18.43
N GLN A 282 10.77 21.66 -19.12
CA GLN A 282 12.00 21.86 -19.91
C GLN A 282 11.80 22.85 -21.05
N GLU A 283 10.74 22.68 -21.84
CA GLU A 283 10.40 23.64 -22.92
C GLU A 283 10.14 25.05 -22.35
N ALA A 284 9.53 25.12 -21.17
CA ALA A 284 9.25 26.38 -20.50
C ALA A 284 10.53 27.12 -20.10
N ILE A 285 11.48 26.44 -19.45
CA ILE A 285 12.72 27.07 -18.97
C ILE A 285 13.70 27.39 -20.11
N GLN A 286 13.51 26.77 -21.29
CA GLN A 286 14.29 27.06 -22.52
C GLN A 286 13.65 28.15 -23.38
N GLY A 287 12.51 28.73 -22.99
CA GLY A 287 11.80 29.74 -23.75
C GLY A 287 11.11 29.24 -25.03
N LYS A 288 10.82 27.92 -25.09
CA LYS A 288 10.20 27.28 -26.26
C LYS A 288 8.71 27.03 -26.12
N LEU A 289 8.17 27.17 -24.89
CA LEU A 289 6.78 26.82 -24.57
C LEU A 289 5.74 27.84 -25.07
N VAL A 290 6.12 29.10 -25.13
CA VAL A 290 5.29 30.20 -25.65
C VAL A 290 6.11 31.10 -26.59
N PRO A 291 5.46 31.78 -27.53
CA PRO A 291 6.19 32.73 -28.41
C PRO A 291 6.64 33.95 -27.61
N GLN A 292 7.83 34.49 -27.95
CA GLN A 292 8.29 35.78 -27.50
C GLN A 292 7.47 36.90 -28.17
N THR A 293 7.19 37.95 -27.39
CA THR A 293 6.43 39.11 -27.88
C THR A 293 7.32 40.35 -27.87
N PRO A 294 7.60 40.96 -29.01
CA PRO A 294 8.51 42.12 -29.09
C PRO A 294 8.07 43.34 -28.24
N ASN A 295 6.80 43.44 -27.91
CA ASN A 295 6.24 44.55 -27.16
C ASN A 295 6.29 44.35 -25.65
N ASP A 296 6.79 43.20 -25.16
CA ASP A 296 6.99 42.98 -23.73
C ASP A 296 8.10 43.90 -23.21
N GLU A 297 7.95 44.37 -21.97
CA GLU A 297 8.99 45.18 -21.29
C GLU A 297 10.29 44.32 -21.21
N PRO A 298 11.44 44.87 -21.63
CA PRO A 298 12.70 44.08 -21.60
C PRO A 298 13.06 43.52 -20.26
N ALA A 299 13.58 42.29 -20.21
CA ALA A 299 13.97 41.60 -18.98
C ALA A 299 15.08 42.38 -18.18
N SER A 300 15.89 43.22 -18.85
CA SER A 300 16.90 44.07 -18.23
C SER A 300 16.30 45.08 -17.24
N ILE A 301 15.11 45.61 -17.53
CA ILE A 301 14.38 46.52 -16.58
C ILE A 301 13.95 45.74 -15.35
N LEU A 302 13.54 44.48 -15.52
CA LEU A 302 13.18 43.61 -14.41
C LEU A 302 14.38 43.35 -13.48
N LEU A 303 15.59 43.13 -14.05
CA LEU A 303 16.82 42.98 -13.26
C LEU A 303 17.16 44.23 -12.47
N GLN A 304 16.90 45.43 -13.00
CA GLN A 304 17.08 46.69 -12.26
C GLN A 304 16.15 46.74 -11.05
N ARG A 305 14.87 46.40 -11.22
CA ARG A 305 13.88 46.34 -10.12
C ARG A 305 14.30 45.36 -9.03
N ILE A 306 14.80 44.17 -9.40
CA ILE A 306 15.32 43.18 -8.47
C ILE A 306 16.51 43.74 -7.67
N LYS A 307 17.41 44.46 -8.33
CA LYS A 307 18.57 45.09 -7.69
C LYS A 307 18.16 46.17 -6.72
N GLU A 308 17.19 46.98 -7.06
CA GLU A 308 16.62 48.02 -6.20
C GLU A 308 15.88 47.44 -4.97
N GLU A 309 15.06 46.43 -5.19
CA GLU A 309 14.40 45.70 -4.11
C GLU A 309 15.41 45.12 -3.10
N LYS A 310 16.48 44.45 -3.58
CA LYS A 310 17.52 43.89 -2.71
C LYS A 310 18.24 45.00 -1.91
N LYS A 311 18.54 46.15 -2.52
CA LYS A 311 19.14 47.28 -1.82
C LYS A 311 18.20 47.81 -0.74
N ARG A 312 16.89 47.90 -1.00
CA ARG A 312 15.87 48.29 0.00
C ARG A 312 15.84 47.29 1.16
N LEU A 313 15.79 45.98 0.88
CA LEU A 313 15.75 44.93 1.91
C LEU A 313 17.01 44.89 2.78
N VAL A 314 18.19 45.22 2.21
CA VAL A 314 19.41 45.40 3.00
C VAL A 314 19.33 46.58 3.94
N LYS A 315 18.81 47.72 3.48
CA LYS A 315 18.59 48.92 4.35
C LYS A 315 17.59 48.65 5.49
N GLU A 316 16.59 47.80 5.21
CA GLU A 316 15.58 47.37 6.20
C GLU A 316 16.10 46.25 7.13
N GLY A 317 17.34 45.79 6.96
CA GLY A 317 17.92 44.71 7.77
C GLY A 317 17.35 43.31 7.49
N LYS A 318 16.53 43.16 6.46
CA LYS A 318 15.92 41.87 6.05
C LYS A 318 16.87 41.00 5.25
N LEU A 319 17.85 41.60 4.56
CA LEU A 319 18.92 40.91 3.84
C LEU A 319 20.29 41.42 4.33
N LYS A 320 21.30 40.57 4.27
CA LYS A 320 22.69 40.93 4.60
C LYS A 320 23.38 41.52 3.36
N LYS A 321 24.32 42.45 3.52
CA LYS A 321 25.10 43.00 2.39
C LYS A 321 25.75 41.92 1.52
N LYS A 322 26.24 40.87 2.12
CA LYS A 322 26.84 39.72 1.39
C LYS A 322 25.84 38.92 0.52
N ASP A 323 24.53 39.13 0.73
CA ASP A 323 23.49 38.46 -0.06
C ASP A 323 23.15 39.23 -1.34
N VAL A 324 23.73 40.42 -1.52
CA VAL A 324 23.66 41.20 -2.77
C VAL A 324 24.92 40.86 -3.58
N VAL A 325 24.81 39.78 -4.35
CA VAL A 325 25.86 39.42 -5.31
C VAL A 325 25.72 40.25 -6.55
N ASP A 326 26.79 40.93 -6.98
CA ASP A 326 26.86 41.72 -8.22
C ASP A 326 27.64 40.89 -9.24
N SER A 327 26.98 39.90 -9.87
CA SER A 327 27.53 39.21 -11.04
C SER A 327 26.67 39.48 -12.26
N ILE A 328 27.32 39.53 -13.42
CA ILE A 328 26.67 39.73 -14.73
C ILE A 328 26.98 38.50 -15.56
N ILE A 329 25.94 37.84 -16.06
CA ILE A 329 26.09 36.72 -17.00
C ILE A 329 25.74 37.24 -18.39
N PHE A 330 26.60 36.95 -19.37
CA PHE A 330 26.40 37.37 -20.75
C PHE A 330 26.86 36.24 -21.71
N LYS A 331 26.35 36.28 -22.92
CA LYS A 331 26.75 35.38 -24.00
C LYS A 331 27.81 36.07 -24.84
N GLY A 332 28.99 35.43 -25.00
CA GLY A 332 30.08 35.92 -25.82
C GLY A 332 29.84 35.70 -27.33
N ASP A 333 30.72 36.26 -28.15
CA ASP A 333 30.67 36.11 -29.61
C ASP A 333 30.88 34.64 -30.07
N ASP A 334 31.46 33.81 -29.20
CA ASP A 334 31.66 32.37 -29.41
C ASP A 334 30.45 31.53 -29.00
N ASN A 335 29.31 32.16 -28.71
CA ASN A 335 28.08 31.56 -28.25
C ASN A 335 28.15 30.85 -26.87
N LYS A 336 29.21 31.10 -26.09
CA LYS A 336 29.36 30.57 -24.72
C LYS A 336 28.91 31.60 -23.69
N TYR A 337 28.52 31.09 -22.50
CA TYR A 337 28.15 31.95 -21.41
C TYR A 337 29.37 32.28 -20.52
N TYR A 338 29.45 33.54 -20.11
CA TYR A 338 30.49 34.07 -19.23
C TYR A 338 29.84 34.75 -18.04
N GLU A 339 30.46 34.61 -16.88
CA GLU A 339 30.05 35.32 -15.67
C GLU A 339 31.17 36.27 -15.23
N GLN A 340 30.83 37.52 -15.06
CA GLN A 340 31.72 38.55 -14.53
C GLN A 340 31.40 38.77 -13.04
N VAL A 341 32.38 38.53 -12.18
CA VAL A 341 32.31 38.76 -10.73
C VAL A 341 33.52 39.59 -10.33
N ASP A 342 33.31 40.72 -9.66
CA ASP A 342 34.39 41.60 -9.18
C ASP A 342 35.49 41.91 -10.21
N GLY A 343 35.07 42.10 -11.47
CA GLY A 343 35.97 42.40 -12.59
C GLY A 343 36.66 41.18 -13.24
N THR A 344 36.51 39.99 -12.66
CA THR A 344 37.02 38.72 -13.24
C THR A 344 35.94 38.09 -14.11
N VAL A 345 36.29 37.68 -15.31
CA VAL A 345 35.40 37.00 -16.26
C VAL A 345 35.80 35.52 -16.30
N ILE A 346 34.82 34.64 -16.05
CA ILE A 346 34.98 33.18 -16.10
C ILE A 346 33.97 32.60 -17.09
N GLN A 347 34.39 31.60 -17.87
CA GLN A 347 33.47 30.84 -18.70
C GLN A 347 32.63 29.92 -17.80
N ILE A 348 31.32 29.88 -18.04
CA ILE A 348 30.38 29.01 -17.32
C ILE A 348 29.67 28.09 -18.31
N GLU A 349 29.35 26.88 -17.86
CA GLU A 349 28.57 25.93 -18.64
C GLU A 349 27.07 26.19 -18.42
N SER A 350 26.31 26.14 -19.49
CA SER A 350 24.86 26.16 -19.49
C SER A 350 24.33 24.94 -20.23
N ASP A 351 23.35 24.25 -19.64
CA ASP A 351 22.70 23.09 -20.28
C ASP A 351 21.83 23.49 -21.48
N TYR A 352 21.52 24.77 -21.63
CA TYR A 352 20.63 25.28 -22.68
C TYR A 352 21.08 26.63 -23.26
N ASP A 353 20.61 26.90 -24.48
CA ASP A 353 20.58 28.24 -25.04
C ASP A 353 19.27 28.94 -24.67
N PHE A 354 19.37 30.11 -24.04
CA PHE A 354 18.22 30.95 -23.75
C PHE A 354 17.90 31.90 -24.88
N PRO A 355 16.64 32.33 -25.06
CA PRO A 355 16.26 33.37 -26.01
C PRO A 355 17.04 34.67 -25.78
N ASN A 356 17.40 35.38 -26.87
CA ASN A 356 18.12 36.63 -26.77
C ASN A 356 17.35 37.78 -26.06
N THR A 357 16.03 37.61 -25.90
CA THR A 357 15.16 38.54 -25.16
C THR A 357 15.18 38.29 -23.67
N TRP A 358 15.83 37.21 -23.20
CA TRP A 358 15.93 36.86 -21.82
C TRP A 358 17.26 37.29 -21.21
N GLU A 359 17.25 37.62 -19.95
CA GLU A 359 18.46 37.78 -19.17
C GLU A 359 18.79 36.46 -18.43
N VAL A 360 20.07 36.18 -18.23
CA VAL A 360 20.51 34.96 -17.54
C VAL A 360 21.17 35.34 -16.22
N ILE A 361 20.74 34.71 -15.13
CA ILE A 361 21.29 34.98 -13.80
C ILE A 361 21.35 33.70 -12.99
N ARG A 362 22.04 33.74 -11.85
CA ARG A 362 21.97 32.67 -10.87
C ARG A 362 20.72 32.78 -10.01
N LEU A 363 20.15 31.65 -9.61
CA LEU A 363 18.96 31.59 -8.75
C LEU A 363 19.16 32.38 -7.45
N SER A 364 20.39 32.46 -6.96
CA SER A 364 20.77 33.29 -5.79
C SER A 364 20.42 34.78 -5.97
N HIS A 365 20.23 35.28 -7.18
CA HIS A 365 19.84 36.68 -7.38
C HIS A 365 18.39 36.97 -7.06
N ILE A 366 17.52 35.96 -7.15
CA ILE A 366 16.06 36.14 -6.98
C ILE A 366 15.45 35.34 -5.83
N CYS A 367 16.20 34.40 -5.24
CA CYS A 367 15.70 33.55 -4.16
C CYS A 367 16.60 33.56 -2.93
N ARG A 368 15.98 33.37 -1.76
CA ARG A 368 16.69 33.10 -0.49
C ARG A 368 15.94 32.08 0.35
N LEU A 369 16.71 31.26 1.09
CA LEU A 369 16.20 30.34 2.09
C LEU A 369 16.34 31.00 3.46
N ILE A 370 15.25 31.39 4.08
CA ILE A 370 15.22 32.10 5.35
C ILE A 370 14.67 31.20 6.46
N ASP A 371 15.06 31.49 7.69
CA ASP A 371 14.70 30.65 8.85
C ASP A 371 13.29 30.87 9.36
N GLY A 372 12.64 31.95 8.96
CA GLY A 372 11.38 32.38 9.53
C GLY A 372 11.52 33.00 10.93
N GLU A 373 10.54 33.80 11.33
CA GLU A 373 10.50 34.44 12.63
C GLU A 373 9.94 33.49 13.68
N LYS A 374 10.56 33.47 14.87
CA LYS A 374 10.01 32.68 15.99
C LYS A 374 8.87 33.47 16.64
N LYS A 375 7.72 32.81 16.77
CA LYS A 375 6.56 33.36 17.49
C LYS A 375 6.06 32.39 18.55
N GLU A 376 5.37 32.92 19.56
CA GLU A 376 4.65 32.14 20.56
C GLU A 376 3.15 32.20 20.26
N GLY A 377 2.42 31.19 20.66
CA GLY A 377 0.99 31.00 20.40
C GLY A 377 0.70 29.55 19.94
N GLN A 378 -0.54 29.14 20.04
CA GLN A 378 -0.97 27.81 19.68
C GLN A 378 -1.27 27.73 18.18
N HIS A 379 -0.43 27.01 17.43
CA HIS A 379 -0.59 26.80 15.99
C HIS A 379 -0.24 25.37 15.57
N ILE A 380 -0.76 24.93 14.41
CA ILE A 380 -0.47 23.62 13.81
C ILE A 380 0.96 23.63 13.26
N CYS A 381 1.68 22.54 13.47
CA CYS A 381 2.97 22.26 12.84
C CYS A 381 2.75 21.81 11.39
N LEU A 382 3.23 22.61 10.45
CA LEU A 382 3.19 22.36 9.00
C LEU A 382 4.42 21.53 8.60
N ASP A 383 4.45 20.28 9.03
CA ASP A 383 5.47 19.32 8.62
C ASP A 383 5.15 18.65 7.27
N ALA A 384 6.11 17.90 6.70
CA ALA A 384 5.94 17.29 5.39
C ALA A 384 4.81 16.22 5.35
N LYS A 385 4.47 15.59 6.49
CA LYS A 385 3.36 14.64 6.57
C LYS A 385 2.03 15.37 6.51
N TYR A 386 1.91 16.46 7.25
CA TYR A 386 0.73 17.32 7.25
C TYR A 386 0.48 17.92 5.86
N LEU A 387 1.50 18.53 5.26
CA LEU A 387 1.39 19.19 3.95
C LEU A 387 1.06 18.22 2.80
N ARG A 388 1.38 16.93 2.96
CA ARG A 388 1.00 15.86 2.03
C ARG A 388 -0.34 15.19 2.38
N GLY A 389 -1.09 15.70 3.36
CA GLY A 389 -2.39 15.13 3.79
C GLY A 389 -2.28 13.77 4.50
N LYS A 390 -1.11 13.43 5.05
CA LYS A 390 -0.85 12.15 5.72
C LYS A 390 -0.93 12.22 7.26
N SER A 391 -1.20 13.39 7.82
CA SER A 391 -1.42 13.61 9.26
C SER A 391 -2.33 14.81 9.50
N THR A 392 -2.91 14.89 10.70
CA THR A 392 -3.74 16.02 11.15
C THR A 392 -2.91 17.19 11.70
N GLY A 393 -1.58 17.02 11.79
CA GLY A 393 -0.67 18.03 12.36
C GLY A 393 -0.64 18.03 13.88
N ALA A 394 0.53 18.33 14.44
CA ALA A 394 0.70 18.52 15.88
C ALA A 394 0.47 19.99 16.26
N GLN A 395 -0.19 20.24 17.38
CA GLN A 395 -0.31 21.59 17.97
C GLN A 395 1.00 21.92 18.71
N LEU A 396 1.56 23.10 18.44
CA LEU A 396 2.74 23.63 19.10
C LEU A 396 2.46 24.99 19.69
N ASN A 397 3.08 25.31 20.83
CA ASN A 397 2.93 26.60 21.53
C ASN A 397 3.96 27.64 21.09
N LYS A 398 4.98 27.25 20.33
CA LYS A 398 6.01 28.12 19.76
C LYS A 398 6.68 27.50 18.57
N GLY A 399 7.14 28.29 17.63
CA GLY A 399 7.83 27.78 16.43
C GLY A 399 8.21 28.90 15.47
N LYS A 400 8.77 28.53 14.30
CA LYS A 400 9.03 29.44 13.18
C LYS A 400 7.72 29.65 12.43
N PHE A 401 7.16 30.86 12.57
CA PHE A 401 5.84 31.19 12.04
C PHE A 401 5.90 31.47 10.53
N VAL A 402 4.89 30.96 9.83
CA VAL A 402 4.65 31.23 8.41
C VAL A 402 3.17 31.52 8.21
N THR A 403 2.87 32.39 7.24
CA THR A 403 1.51 32.82 6.92
C THR A 403 0.97 32.09 5.69
N LYS A 404 -0.36 32.07 5.57
CA LYS A 404 -1.04 31.54 4.39
C LYS A 404 -0.50 32.19 3.11
N GLY A 405 -0.14 31.36 2.13
CA GLY A 405 0.40 31.81 0.84
C GLY A 405 1.94 31.89 0.80
N ASP A 406 2.63 31.85 1.95
CA ASP A 406 4.08 31.70 1.96
C ASP A 406 4.50 30.40 1.25
N ASN A 407 5.74 30.36 0.76
CA ASN A 407 6.32 29.14 0.21
C ASN A 407 7.40 28.62 1.15
N ILE A 408 7.37 27.33 1.41
CA ILE A 408 8.40 26.64 2.20
C ILE A 408 8.99 25.50 1.40
N ILE A 409 10.30 25.32 1.52
CA ILE A 409 11.06 24.28 0.81
C ILE A 409 11.65 23.29 1.80
N LEU A 410 11.53 22.01 1.50
CA LEU A 410 12.11 20.96 2.29
C LEU A 410 13.63 20.97 2.09
N VAL A 411 14.39 21.17 3.15
CA VAL A 411 15.86 21.22 3.11
C VAL A 411 16.52 19.98 3.70
N ASP A 412 15.79 19.18 4.49
CA ASP A 412 16.31 17.96 5.12
C ASP A 412 15.46 16.76 4.77
N GLY A 413 16.08 15.62 4.51
CA GLY A 413 15.42 14.34 4.21
C GLY A 413 15.47 13.96 2.73
N GLU A 414 14.84 12.82 2.41
CA GLU A 414 14.91 12.20 1.06
C GLU A 414 14.33 13.06 -0.06
N ASN A 415 13.34 13.89 0.23
CA ASN A 415 12.65 14.73 -0.75
C ASN A 415 13.07 16.21 -0.66
N SER A 416 14.33 16.49 -0.22
CA SER A 416 14.85 17.88 -0.21
C SER A 416 14.74 18.51 -1.59
N GLY A 417 14.37 19.81 -1.60
CA GLY A 417 14.04 20.56 -2.82
C GLY A 417 12.55 20.59 -3.16
N GLU A 418 11.68 19.87 -2.43
CA GLU A 418 10.23 19.95 -2.61
C GLU A 418 9.68 21.24 -1.99
N VAL A 419 8.88 21.99 -2.77
CA VAL A 419 8.28 23.24 -2.34
C VAL A 419 6.80 23.07 -2.07
N PHE A 420 6.32 23.68 -0.99
CA PHE A 420 4.91 23.69 -0.59
C PHE A 420 4.42 25.12 -0.40
N ALA A 421 3.22 25.41 -0.90
CA ALA A 421 2.49 26.60 -0.50
C ALA A 421 1.86 26.37 0.87
N VAL A 422 1.97 27.33 1.75
CA VAL A 422 1.41 27.31 3.11
C VAL A 422 -0.12 27.45 3.03
N PRO A 423 -0.91 26.47 3.46
CA PRO A 423 -2.36 26.47 3.28
C PRO A 423 -3.09 27.40 4.27
N HIS A 424 -2.53 27.62 5.44
CA HIS A 424 -3.02 28.50 6.51
C HIS A 424 -1.86 28.86 7.44
N ASP A 425 -2.05 29.85 8.28
CA ASP A 425 -1.06 30.26 9.28
C ASP A 425 -0.67 29.09 10.20
N GLY A 426 0.63 28.98 10.49
CA GLY A 426 1.14 27.86 11.30
C GLY A 426 2.65 27.94 11.56
N TYR A 427 3.16 26.89 12.20
CA TYR A 427 4.59 26.76 12.44
C TYR A 427 5.24 25.86 11.40
N MET A 428 6.27 26.37 10.75
CA MET A 428 7.09 25.63 9.80
C MET A 428 7.79 24.46 10.50
N GLY A 429 7.67 23.24 9.95
CA GLY A 429 8.40 22.07 10.43
C GLY A 429 9.91 22.27 10.42
N SER A 430 10.63 21.60 11.32
CA SER A 430 12.08 21.79 11.51
C SER A 430 12.93 21.50 10.26
N THR A 431 12.42 20.68 9.35
CA THR A 431 13.09 20.28 8.11
C THR A 431 12.89 21.26 6.95
N PHE A 432 12.18 22.37 7.19
CA PHE A 432 11.87 23.36 6.18
C PHE A 432 12.63 24.67 6.37
N LYS A 433 12.76 25.40 5.28
CA LYS A 433 13.10 26.82 5.23
C LYS A 433 11.99 27.56 4.47
N GLN A 434 11.71 28.81 4.84
CA GLN A 434 10.86 29.66 4.03
C GLN A 434 11.62 30.06 2.76
N LEU A 435 10.96 29.93 1.62
CA LEU A 435 11.51 30.30 0.31
C LEU A 435 11.05 31.73 -0.01
N TRP A 436 11.95 32.70 0.16
CA TRP A 436 11.74 34.05 -0.32
C TRP A 436 12.09 34.12 -1.82
N VAL A 437 11.24 34.75 -2.59
CA VAL A 437 11.44 35.07 -4.02
C VAL A 437 11.18 36.56 -4.19
N SER A 438 11.97 37.25 -5.05
CA SER A 438 11.80 38.66 -5.36
C SER A 438 10.39 38.96 -5.86
N GLU A 439 9.76 40.03 -5.33
CA GLU A 439 8.43 40.49 -5.73
C GLU A 439 8.37 40.96 -7.19
N ALA A 440 9.52 41.30 -7.78
CA ALA A 440 9.62 41.66 -9.18
C ALA A 440 9.43 40.46 -10.12
N MET A 441 9.52 39.20 -9.61
CA MET A 441 9.34 37.98 -10.38
C MET A 441 7.90 37.49 -10.31
N HIS A 442 7.44 36.83 -11.36
CA HIS A 442 6.21 36.04 -11.30
C HIS A 442 6.47 34.73 -10.56
N LEU A 443 6.05 34.65 -9.31
CA LEU A 443 6.33 33.54 -8.39
C LEU A 443 6.08 32.16 -9.01
N PRO A 444 4.94 31.86 -9.68
CA PRO A 444 4.71 30.54 -10.28
C PRO A 444 5.79 30.12 -11.27
N TYR A 445 6.34 31.05 -12.08
CA TYR A 445 7.44 30.74 -12.99
C TYR A 445 8.68 30.23 -12.25
N VAL A 446 9.06 30.91 -11.18
CA VAL A 446 10.21 30.51 -10.36
C VAL A 446 9.98 29.15 -9.68
N LEU A 447 8.76 28.91 -9.18
CA LEU A 447 8.42 27.62 -8.60
C LEU A 447 8.47 26.46 -9.61
N TYR A 448 8.02 26.67 -10.85
CA TYR A 448 8.15 25.70 -11.94
C TYR A 448 9.61 25.42 -12.30
N PHE A 449 10.46 26.45 -12.30
CA PHE A 449 11.90 26.30 -12.47
C PHE A 449 12.50 25.41 -11.37
N ILE A 450 12.22 25.68 -10.12
CA ILE A 450 12.69 24.86 -8.99
C ILE A 450 12.13 23.42 -9.10
N GLN A 451 10.88 23.26 -9.50
CA GLN A 451 10.26 21.96 -9.72
C GLN A 451 10.95 21.14 -10.80
N TYR A 452 11.38 21.76 -11.90
CA TYR A 452 12.15 21.09 -12.94
C TYR A 452 13.47 20.50 -12.42
N TYR A 453 14.19 21.27 -11.57
CA TYR A 453 15.44 20.85 -10.97
C TYR A 453 15.29 19.98 -9.71
N LYS A 454 14.07 19.61 -9.33
CA LYS A 454 13.81 18.82 -8.13
C LYS A 454 14.61 17.52 -8.07
N ASP A 455 14.74 16.79 -9.19
CA ASP A 455 15.48 15.53 -9.26
C ASP A 455 16.99 15.76 -9.07
N LEU A 456 17.57 16.80 -9.69
CA LEU A 456 18.95 17.20 -9.49
C LEU A 456 19.22 17.55 -8.03
N LEU A 457 18.39 18.38 -7.44
CA LEU A 457 18.49 18.80 -6.04
C LEU A 457 18.37 17.61 -5.08
N ARG A 458 17.47 16.69 -5.39
CA ARG A 458 17.27 15.44 -4.63
C ARG A 458 18.47 14.51 -4.71
N ASN A 459 19.15 14.42 -5.86
CA ASN A 459 20.24 13.47 -6.10
C ASN A 459 21.62 14.04 -5.71
N SER A 460 21.73 15.37 -5.52
CA SER A 460 22.98 16.09 -5.18
C SER A 460 23.14 16.43 -3.70
N LYS A 461 22.46 15.71 -2.81
CA LYS A 461 22.44 15.94 -1.36
C LYS A 461 23.82 15.82 -0.72
N LYS A 462 24.03 16.58 0.36
CA LYS A 462 25.19 16.46 1.26
C LYS A 462 24.78 15.74 2.54
N GLY A 463 25.63 14.84 3.07
CA GLY A 463 25.46 14.12 4.34
C GLY A 463 24.93 12.68 4.18
N ALA A 464 25.56 11.74 4.88
CA ALA A 464 25.25 10.30 4.79
C ALA A 464 24.08 9.87 5.71
N ALA A 465 23.95 10.44 6.90
CA ALA A 465 22.95 10.03 7.89
C ALA A 465 21.62 10.78 7.74
N ILE A 466 21.67 12.10 7.51
CA ILE A 466 20.50 12.92 7.20
C ILE A 466 20.83 13.71 5.93
N PRO A 467 20.20 13.38 4.79
CA PRO A 467 20.47 14.09 3.55
C PRO A 467 19.97 15.53 3.63
N HIS A 468 20.85 16.49 3.33
CA HIS A 468 20.53 17.92 3.31
C HIS A 468 20.55 18.46 1.88
N LEU A 469 19.68 19.44 1.59
CA LEU A 469 19.69 20.18 0.33
C LEU A 469 21.09 20.80 0.10
N ASN A 470 21.70 20.53 -1.03
CA ASN A 470 22.93 21.20 -1.42
C ASN A 470 22.64 22.66 -1.83
N LYS A 471 22.81 23.59 -0.86
CA LYS A 471 22.54 25.00 -1.08
C LYS A 471 23.44 25.65 -2.11
N GLU A 472 24.68 25.15 -2.28
CA GLU A 472 25.59 25.67 -3.31
C GLU A 472 25.04 25.37 -4.70
N ILE A 473 24.63 24.14 -4.97
CA ILE A 473 23.99 23.78 -6.24
C ILE A 473 22.68 24.56 -6.39
N PHE A 474 21.82 24.63 -5.35
CA PHE A 474 20.56 25.36 -5.43
C PHE A 474 20.75 26.82 -5.86
N TYR A 475 21.69 27.53 -5.22
CA TYR A 475 21.95 28.93 -5.51
C TYR A 475 22.72 29.16 -6.80
N SER A 476 23.49 28.18 -7.27
CA SER A 476 24.27 28.29 -8.49
C SER A 476 23.50 27.95 -9.78
N LEU A 477 22.25 27.44 -9.66
CA LEU A 477 21.43 27.14 -10.84
C LEU A 477 21.29 28.39 -11.73
N LEU A 478 21.49 28.20 -13.02
CA LEU A 478 21.29 29.25 -14.03
C LEU A 478 19.81 29.32 -14.40
N ILE A 479 19.21 30.48 -14.25
CA ILE A 479 17.82 30.73 -14.64
C ILE A 479 17.75 31.81 -15.70
N GLY A 480 17.03 31.50 -16.79
CA GLY A 480 16.63 32.52 -17.75
C GLY A 480 15.47 33.36 -17.20
N ILE A 481 15.57 34.65 -17.32
CA ILE A 481 14.57 35.61 -16.88
C ILE A 481 13.85 36.19 -18.10
N PRO A 482 12.65 35.69 -18.44
CA PRO A 482 11.82 36.30 -19.47
C PRO A 482 11.30 37.68 -19.05
N PRO A 483 10.84 38.51 -19.99
CA PRO A 483 9.94 39.63 -19.68
C PRO A 483 8.81 39.21 -18.76
N TYR A 484 8.38 40.10 -17.82
CA TYR A 484 7.40 39.74 -16.78
C TYR A 484 6.09 39.16 -17.35
N GLN A 485 5.58 39.74 -18.44
CA GLN A 485 4.36 39.25 -19.09
C GLN A 485 4.56 37.86 -19.74
N GLU A 486 5.75 37.56 -20.23
CA GLU A 486 6.09 36.24 -20.73
C GLU A 486 6.15 35.21 -19.60
N GLN A 487 6.66 35.55 -18.40
CA GLN A 487 6.62 34.67 -17.24
C GLN A 487 5.18 34.24 -16.89
N ILE A 488 4.23 35.18 -16.96
CA ILE A 488 2.79 34.91 -16.72
C ILE A 488 2.25 33.96 -17.80
N ARG A 489 2.56 34.21 -19.10
CA ARG A 489 2.12 33.33 -20.21
C ARG A 489 2.69 31.92 -20.07
N ILE A 490 3.96 31.81 -19.72
CA ILE A 490 4.63 30.52 -19.48
C ILE A 490 3.93 29.76 -18.35
N ALA A 491 3.72 30.41 -17.18
CA ALA A 491 3.11 29.80 -16.02
C ALA A 491 1.68 29.31 -16.33
N LYS A 492 0.88 30.12 -16.96
CA LYS A 492 -0.47 29.76 -17.39
C LYS A 492 -0.46 28.57 -18.36
N ARG A 493 0.46 28.57 -19.31
CA ARG A 493 0.57 27.48 -20.28
C ARG A 493 0.97 26.15 -19.64
N ILE A 494 1.90 26.19 -18.67
CA ILE A 494 2.28 25.01 -17.88
C ILE A 494 1.06 24.46 -17.13
N GLU A 495 0.28 25.33 -16.49
CA GLU A 495 -0.92 24.94 -15.73
C GLU A 495 -1.97 24.30 -16.64
N GLU A 496 -2.28 24.90 -17.81
CA GLU A 496 -3.20 24.35 -18.81
C GLU A 496 -2.80 22.96 -19.28
N LEU A 497 -1.51 22.78 -19.62
CA LEU A 497 -0.99 21.50 -20.10
C LEU A 497 -0.94 20.45 -18.99
N THR A 498 -0.54 20.86 -17.77
CA THR A 498 -0.51 19.95 -16.61
C THR A 498 -1.90 19.46 -16.25
N ASN A 499 -2.91 20.32 -16.31
CA ASN A 499 -4.31 19.94 -16.06
C ASN A 499 -4.84 18.94 -17.11
N LYS A 500 -4.47 19.10 -18.39
CA LYS A 500 -4.78 18.13 -19.46
C LYS A 500 -4.13 16.76 -19.25
N ILE A 501 -2.95 16.71 -18.63
CA ILE A 501 -2.26 15.44 -18.34
C ILE A 501 -2.92 14.70 -17.14
N LYS A 502 -3.51 15.45 -16.21
CA LYS A 502 -4.14 14.88 -14.99
C LYS A 502 -5.52 14.28 -15.27
N GLY A 503 -6.28 14.86 -16.20
CA GLY A 503 -7.59 14.36 -16.64
C GLY A 503 -7.46 13.22 -17.61
#